data_7db0cb6aadd888fd8c97c383f0b65f4d
#
_entry.id   7db0cb6aadd888fd8c97c383f0b65f4d
#
_cell.length_a   1.000
_cell.length_b   1.000
_cell.length_c   1.000
_cell.angle_alpha   90.00
_cell.angle_beta   90.00
_cell.angle_gamma   90.00
#
_symmetry.space_group_name_H-M   'P 1'
#
loop_
_entity.id
_entity.type
_entity.pdbx_description
1 polymer ?
#
loop_
_entity_poly.entity_id
_entity_poly.type
_entity_poly.pdbx_seq_one_letter_code
_entity_poly.pdbx_strand_id
1 'polypeptide(L)'
;MPEKISPAFKAKHVTRSYEQTINADPAKVFDLLCPVKEAEWLDGWDYALLHSESGLAEEGCVFLSRQEGEKDTIWMITKRDVQKRKIEFVRATPESRIARLTITVAEKAASVSKVRITYIITALCEEGNRFLEAFTVDNFESAMKFWEASMNYYLETGKKL
;
A
#
# COMPACT_ATOMS: atom_id res chain seq x y z
N MET A 1 -36.86 -6.62 -2.61
CA MET A 1 -35.89 -7.70 -2.33
C MET A 1 -34.53 -7.31 -2.87
N PRO A 2 -33.46 -7.38 -2.08
CA PRO A 2 -32.15 -7.15 -2.65
C PRO A 2 -31.86 -8.26 -3.69
N GLU A 3 -31.27 -7.87 -4.80
CA GLU A 3 -30.80 -8.84 -5.80
C GLU A 3 -29.78 -9.78 -5.16
N LYS A 4 -29.93 -11.07 -5.43
CA LYS A 4 -28.95 -12.05 -4.98
C LYS A 4 -27.64 -11.81 -5.73
N ILE A 5 -26.54 -11.81 -5.00
CA ILE A 5 -25.20 -11.77 -5.58
C ILE A 5 -25.09 -12.93 -6.57
N SER A 6 -24.72 -12.63 -7.81
CA SER A 6 -24.69 -13.63 -8.88
C SER A 6 -23.63 -14.70 -8.61
N PRO A 7 -23.99 -16.00 -8.64
CA PRO A 7 -23.00 -17.08 -8.48
C PRO A 7 -22.14 -17.30 -9.73
N ALA A 8 -22.45 -16.63 -10.85
CA ALA A 8 -21.70 -16.79 -12.12
C ALA A 8 -20.37 -16.03 -12.16
N PHE A 9 -20.16 -15.05 -11.27
CA PHE A 9 -18.91 -14.32 -11.18
C PHE A 9 -17.82 -15.16 -10.50
N LYS A 10 -16.68 -15.33 -11.18
CA LYS A 10 -15.47 -15.92 -10.61
C LYS A 10 -14.41 -14.85 -10.41
N ALA A 11 -14.17 -14.52 -9.16
CA ALA A 11 -13.15 -13.56 -8.80
C ALA A 11 -11.74 -14.09 -9.11
N LYS A 12 -10.94 -13.31 -9.82
CA LYS A 12 -9.49 -13.50 -9.88
C LYS A 12 -8.88 -13.08 -8.55
N HIS A 13 -7.79 -13.76 -8.21
CA HIS A 13 -7.07 -13.56 -6.96
C HIS A 13 -5.58 -13.69 -7.24
N VAL A 14 -4.78 -12.70 -6.82
CA VAL A 14 -3.34 -12.69 -7.07
C VAL A 14 -2.58 -12.31 -5.81
N THR A 15 -1.38 -12.84 -5.69
CA THR A 15 -0.40 -12.43 -4.68
C THR A 15 0.81 -11.85 -5.39
N ARG A 16 1.27 -10.68 -4.91
CA ARG A 16 2.49 -10.00 -5.40
C ARG A 16 3.35 -9.63 -4.21
N SER A 17 4.63 -9.92 -4.30
CA SER A 17 5.62 -9.56 -3.27
C SER A 17 6.84 -8.93 -3.91
N TYR A 18 7.43 -7.97 -3.20
CA TYR A 18 8.67 -7.31 -3.61
C TYR A 18 9.50 -6.96 -2.38
N GLU A 19 10.81 -7.04 -2.49
CA GLU A 19 11.74 -6.58 -1.47
C GLU A 19 12.48 -5.33 -1.96
N GLN A 20 12.38 -4.26 -1.16
CA GLN A 20 13.09 -3.01 -1.40
C GLN A 20 14.30 -2.94 -0.47
N THR A 21 15.35 -2.26 -0.93
CA THR A 21 16.48 -1.85 -0.10
C THR A 21 16.39 -0.35 0.13
N ILE A 22 16.27 0.06 1.38
CA ILE A 22 16.13 1.46 1.78
C ILE A 22 17.31 1.85 2.64
N ASN A 23 17.96 2.95 2.29
CA ASN A 23 19.22 3.42 2.91
C ASN A 23 18.95 4.25 4.17
N ALA A 24 18.35 3.62 5.17
CA ALA A 24 18.11 4.18 6.49
C ALA A 24 17.85 3.07 7.50
N ASP A 25 17.89 3.41 8.79
CA ASP A 25 17.57 2.49 9.87
C ASP A 25 16.11 2.04 9.81
N PRO A 26 15.82 0.78 10.20
CA PRO A 26 14.46 0.23 10.13
C PRO A 26 13.40 1.06 10.85
N ALA A 27 13.70 1.63 12.00
CA ALA A 27 12.75 2.46 12.74
C ALA A 27 12.36 3.72 11.94
N LYS A 28 13.34 4.36 11.29
CA LYS A 28 13.11 5.55 10.46
C LYS A 28 12.30 5.21 9.21
N VAL A 29 12.61 4.10 8.57
CA VAL A 29 11.86 3.62 7.39
C VAL A 29 10.42 3.29 7.76
N PHE A 30 10.23 2.54 8.86
CA PHE A 30 8.90 2.16 9.33
C PHE A 30 8.02 3.39 9.64
N ASP A 31 8.61 4.43 10.21
CA ASP A 31 7.91 5.68 10.53
C ASP A 31 7.40 6.42 9.28
N LEU A 32 8.04 6.23 8.12
CA LEU A 32 7.62 6.81 6.84
C LEU A 32 6.45 6.06 6.20
N LEU A 33 6.11 4.86 6.67
CA LEU A 33 4.97 4.07 6.20
C LEU A 33 3.67 4.56 6.85
N CYS A 34 3.28 5.78 6.50
CA CYS A 34 2.18 6.51 7.07
C CYS A 34 1.53 7.34 5.97
N PRO A 35 0.20 7.29 5.77
CA PRO A 35 -0.44 8.02 4.68
C PRO A 35 -0.13 9.52 4.70
N VAL A 36 -0.01 10.10 5.90
CA VAL A 36 0.31 11.53 6.07
C VAL A 36 1.77 11.79 5.65
N LYS A 37 2.70 10.93 6.03
CA LYS A 37 4.13 11.09 5.69
C LYS A 37 4.45 10.72 4.24
N GLU A 38 3.68 9.81 3.64
CA GLU A 38 3.83 9.50 2.21
C GLU A 38 3.68 10.73 1.31
N ALA A 39 2.87 11.69 1.72
CA ALA A 39 2.73 12.96 1.01
C ALA A 39 4.04 13.74 0.94
N GLU A 40 4.99 13.49 1.83
CA GLU A 40 6.29 14.16 1.85
C GLU A 40 7.28 13.56 0.85
N TRP A 41 7.17 12.25 0.59
CA TRP A 41 8.18 11.55 -0.22
C TRP A 41 7.65 10.88 -1.49
N LEU A 42 6.35 10.61 -1.59
CA LEU A 42 5.76 9.93 -2.74
C LEU A 42 5.02 10.93 -3.64
N ASP A 43 5.55 11.18 -4.84
CA ASP A 43 4.89 12.01 -5.82
C ASP A 43 3.59 11.37 -6.32
N GLY A 44 2.56 12.17 -6.54
CA GLY A 44 1.24 11.70 -6.96
C GLY A 44 0.38 11.09 -5.84
N TRP A 45 0.87 11.06 -4.60
CA TRP A 45 0.07 10.58 -3.47
C TRP A 45 -1.00 11.61 -3.10
N ASP A 46 -2.26 11.28 -3.39
CA ASP A 46 -3.44 12.09 -3.06
C ASP A 46 -4.29 11.31 -2.06
N TYR A 47 -4.41 11.82 -0.85
CA TYR A 47 -5.09 11.15 0.24
C TYR A 47 -5.96 12.10 1.07
N ALA A 48 -6.94 11.54 1.77
CA ALA A 48 -7.74 12.23 2.77
C ALA A 48 -7.82 11.37 4.03
N LEU A 49 -7.32 11.90 5.15
CA LEU A 49 -7.42 11.24 6.45
C LEU A 49 -8.84 11.40 6.98
N LEU A 50 -9.54 10.29 7.22
CA LEU A 50 -10.91 10.28 7.73
C LEU A 50 -10.95 10.07 9.24
N HIS A 51 -10.12 9.20 9.76
CA HIS A 51 -10.05 8.89 11.19
C HIS A 51 -8.64 8.47 11.60
N SER A 52 -8.11 9.17 12.59
CA SER A 52 -6.89 8.80 13.31
C SER A 52 -6.87 9.60 14.62
N GLU A 53 -6.71 8.94 15.75
CA GLU A 53 -6.62 9.62 17.06
C GLU A 53 -5.32 10.42 17.16
N SER A 54 -4.22 9.86 16.70
CA SER A 54 -2.89 10.53 16.70
C SER A 54 -2.68 11.51 15.55
N GLY A 55 -3.52 11.47 14.52
CA GLY A 55 -3.31 12.20 13.27
C GLY A 55 -2.28 11.54 12.34
N LEU A 56 -1.77 10.37 12.69
CA LEU A 56 -0.79 9.59 11.95
C LEU A 56 -1.24 8.13 11.80
N ALA A 57 -0.37 7.28 11.24
CA ALA A 57 -0.64 5.85 11.11
C ALA A 57 -0.77 5.20 12.49
N GLU A 58 -1.88 4.51 12.69
CA GLU A 58 -2.19 3.72 13.87
C GLU A 58 -3.20 2.65 13.53
N GLU A 59 -3.33 1.64 14.37
CA GLU A 59 -4.37 0.61 14.19
C GLU A 59 -5.75 1.28 14.27
N GLY A 60 -6.61 0.99 13.29
CA GLY A 60 -7.93 1.60 13.17
C GLY A 60 -7.95 2.91 12.34
N CYS A 61 -6.81 3.42 11.93
CA CYS A 61 -6.74 4.58 11.03
C CYS A 61 -7.47 4.30 9.72
N VAL A 62 -8.33 5.23 9.29
CA VAL A 62 -9.08 5.14 8.04
C VAL A 62 -8.77 6.36 7.19
N PHE A 63 -8.47 6.13 5.92
CA PHE A 63 -8.20 7.18 4.95
C PHE A 63 -8.63 6.78 3.54
N LEU A 64 -8.72 7.76 2.68
CA LEU A 64 -9.00 7.58 1.26
C LEU A 64 -7.73 7.89 0.46
N SER A 65 -7.57 7.24 -0.68
CA SER A 65 -6.63 7.68 -1.71
C SER A 65 -7.34 7.79 -3.05
N ARG A 66 -6.90 8.75 -3.85
CA ARG A 66 -7.45 9.01 -5.17
C ARG A 66 -6.44 8.67 -6.25
N GLN A 67 -6.93 7.97 -7.25
CA GLN A 67 -6.19 7.72 -8.47
C GLN A 67 -7.09 8.05 -9.66
N GLU A 68 -6.54 8.73 -10.65
CA GLU A 68 -7.28 9.13 -11.83
C GLU A 68 -7.90 7.91 -12.54
N GLY A 69 -9.16 8.05 -12.95
CA GLY A 69 -9.89 7.01 -13.66
C GLY A 69 -10.54 5.94 -12.78
N GLU A 70 -10.39 6.02 -11.46
CA GLU A 70 -11.00 5.09 -10.51
C GLU A 70 -11.83 5.81 -9.44
N LYS A 71 -12.69 5.05 -8.74
CA LYS A 71 -13.31 5.51 -7.51
C LYS A 71 -12.26 5.61 -6.41
N ASP A 72 -12.48 6.49 -5.44
CA ASP A 72 -11.60 6.64 -4.29
C ASP A 72 -11.43 5.30 -3.58
N THR A 73 -10.19 4.92 -3.30
CA THR A 73 -9.86 3.72 -2.56
C THR A 73 -9.98 3.99 -1.06
N ILE A 74 -10.69 3.11 -0.38
CA ILE A 74 -10.90 3.15 1.07
C ILE A 74 -9.80 2.30 1.73
N TRP A 75 -9.10 2.85 2.70
CA TRP A 75 -8.03 2.19 3.43
C TRP A 75 -8.32 2.12 4.92
N MET A 76 -7.98 1.00 5.51
CA MET A 76 -7.93 0.84 6.96
C MET A 76 -6.61 0.19 7.37
N ILE A 77 -5.94 0.74 8.37
CA ILE A 77 -4.80 0.09 9.01
C ILE A 77 -5.36 -0.92 10.03
N THR A 78 -5.20 -2.19 9.73
CA THR A 78 -5.75 -3.29 10.54
C THR A 78 -4.76 -3.78 11.60
N LYS A 79 -3.47 -3.51 11.42
CA LYS A 79 -2.41 -3.85 12.37
C LYS A 79 -1.24 -2.90 12.22
N ARG A 80 -0.70 -2.46 13.34
CA ARG A 80 0.58 -1.73 13.38
C ARG A 80 1.37 -2.16 14.59
N ASP A 81 2.42 -2.94 14.37
CA ASP A 81 3.32 -3.45 15.41
C ASP A 81 4.68 -2.74 15.28
N VAL A 82 4.92 -1.78 16.15
CA VAL A 82 6.14 -0.95 16.14
C VAL A 82 7.39 -1.77 16.49
N GLN A 83 7.25 -2.73 17.40
CA GLN A 83 8.40 -3.54 17.84
C GLN A 83 8.85 -4.50 16.73
N LYS A 84 7.89 -5.13 16.05
CA LYS A 84 8.15 -6.02 14.91
C LYS A 84 8.32 -5.28 13.59
N ARG A 85 8.03 -3.98 13.58
CA ARG A 85 8.03 -3.15 12.36
C ARG A 85 7.20 -3.79 11.26
N LYS A 86 5.98 -4.12 11.60
CA LYS A 86 5.00 -4.71 10.70
C LYS A 86 3.73 -3.86 10.68
N ILE A 87 3.27 -3.53 9.49
CA ILE A 87 2.01 -2.83 9.27
C ILE A 87 1.17 -3.59 8.25
N GLU A 88 -0.14 -3.66 8.50
CA GLU A 88 -1.10 -4.28 7.62
C GLU A 88 -2.21 -3.29 7.30
N PHE A 89 -2.55 -3.22 6.02
CA PHE A 89 -3.66 -2.42 5.51
C PHE A 89 -4.65 -3.33 4.80
N VAL A 90 -5.92 -2.99 4.92
CA VAL A 90 -6.95 -3.43 3.97
C VAL A 90 -7.33 -2.23 3.14
N ARG A 91 -7.39 -2.40 1.82
CA ARG A 91 -7.80 -1.37 0.88
C ARG A 91 -8.85 -1.90 -0.06
N ALA A 92 -9.91 -1.12 -0.27
CA ALA A 92 -10.99 -1.49 -1.17
C ALA A 92 -11.24 -0.36 -2.18
N THR A 93 -11.13 -0.68 -3.45
CA THR A 93 -11.56 0.20 -4.55
C THR A 93 -12.95 -0.27 -4.98
N PRO A 94 -14.01 0.49 -4.66
CA PRO A 94 -15.38 0.09 -5.00
C PRO A 94 -15.53 -0.26 -6.48
N GLU A 95 -16.34 -1.28 -6.76
CA GLU A 95 -16.58 -1.78 -8.12
C GLU A 95 -15.34 -2.28 -8.86
N SER A 96 -14.29 -2.64 -8.12
CA SER A 96 -13.05 -3.16 -8.68
C SER A 96 -12.47 -4.30 -7.83
N ARG A 97 -11.85 -3.97 -6.71
CA ARG A 97 -11.03 -4.95 -5.98
C ARG A 97 -10.90 -4.63 -4.51
N ILE A 98 -10.53 -5.64 -3.73
CA ILE A 98 -10.08 -5.49 -2.35
C ILE A 98 -8.71 -6.14 -2.19
N ALA A 99 -7.85 -5.54 -1.38
CA ALA A 99 -6.51 -6.05 -1.14
C ALA A 99 -6.13 -5.98 0.33
N ARG A 100 -5.33 -6.95 0.75
CA ARG A 100 -4.55 -6.85 1.98
C ARG A 100 -3.11 -6.54 1.59
N LEU A 101 -2.57 -5.49 2.19
CA LEU A 101 -1.20 -5.07 2.02
C LEU A 101 -0.47 -5.27 3.34
N THR A 102 0.59 -6.04 3.34
CA THR A 102 1.46 -6.23 4.49
C THR A 102 2.85 -5.72 4.18
N ILE A 103 3.40 -4.89 5.07
CA ILE A 103 4.76 -4.37 4.94
C ILE A 103 5.53 -4.70 6.20
N THR A 104 6.70 -5.30 6.04
CA THR A 104 7.64 -5.57 7.14
C THR A 104 8.98 -4.91 6.84
N VAL A 105 9.58 -4.33 7.88
CA VAL A 105 10.88 -3.66 7.78
C VAL A 105 11.89 -4.38 8.69
N ALA A 106 12.98 -4.84 8.12
CA ALA A 106 14.05 -5.52 8.84
C ALA A 106 15.40 -4.84 8.55
N GLU A 107 16.33 -5.00 9.47
CA GLU A 107 17.71 -4.59 9.24
C GLU A 107 18.36 -5.50 8.19
N LYS A 108 19.02 -4.89 7.20
CA LYS A 108 19.81 -5.59 6.18
C LYS A 108 21.31 -5.44 6.43
N ALA A 109 21.71 -4.24 6.81
CA ALA A 109 23.09 -3.86 7.18
C ALA A 109 23.02 -2.60 8.03
N ALA A 110 24.17 -2.09 8.52
CA ALA A 110 24.21 -0.83 9.27
C ALA A 110 23.59 0.30 8.45
N SER A 111 22.56 0.96 8.99
CA SER A 111 21.80 2.03 8.34
C SER A 111 21.20 1.65 6.97
N VAL A 112 20.88 0.37 6.80
CA VAL A 112 20.22 -0.15 5.58
C VAL A 112 19.10 -1.10 5.99
N SER A 113 17.93 -0.88 5.44
CA SER A 113 16.73 -1.68 5.71
C SER A 113 16.32 -2.50 4.49
N LYS A 114 15.73 -3.68 4.77
CA LYS A 114 15.02 -4.49 3.82
C LYS A 114 13.52 -4.33 4.10
N VAL A 115 12.77 -3.87 3.11
CA VAL A 115 11.32 -3.68 3.19
C VAL A 115 10.65 -4.72 2.33
N ARG A 116 9.88 -5.61 2.95
CA ARG A 116 9.09 -6.61 2.23
C ARG A 116 7.66 -6.14 2.13
N ILE A 117 7.17 -6.06 0.90
CA ILE A 117 5.82 -5.62 0.57
C ILE A 117 5.07 -6.79 -0.07
N THR A 118 3.91 -7.13 0.49
CA THR A 118 3.07 -8.20 -0.05
C THR A 118 1.65 -7.70 -0.23
N TYR A 119 1.15 -7.81 -1.46
CA TYR A 119 -0.24 -7.57 -1.83
C TYR A 119 -0.94 -8.90 -2.08
N ILE A 120 -2.11 -9.07 -1.48
CA ILE A 120 -3.04 -10.16 -1.77
C ILE A 120 -4.32 -9.49 -2.26
N ILE A 121 -4.63 -9.63 -3.55
CA ILE A 121 -5.70 -8.87 -4.20
C ILE A 121 -6.76 -9.82 -4.74
N THR A 122 -8.03 -9.49 -4.47
CA THR A 122 -9.20 -10.19 -4.98
C THR A 122 -10.08 -9.24 -5.75
N ALA A 123 -10.47 -9.61 -6.96
CA ALA A 123 -11.43 -8.86 -7.76
C ALA A 123 -12.83 -8.95 -7.15
N LEU A 124 -13.60 -7.86 -7.24
CA LEU A 124 -14.97 -7.77 -6.75
C LEU A 124 -16.01 -7.87 -7.87
N CYS A 125 -15.59 -7.75 -9.11
CA CYS A 125 -16.44 -7.80 -10.31
C CYS A 125 -15.57 -8.01 -11.56
N GLU A 126 -16.18 -8.06 -12.74
CA GLU A 126 -15.46 -8.25 -14.00
C GLU A 126 -14.44 -7.13 -14.29
N GLU A 127 -14.74 -5.90 -13.90
CA GLU A 127 -13.80 -4.77 -14.00
C GLU A 127 -12.54 -5.05 -13.18
N GLY A 128 -12.70 -5.57 -11.96
CA GLY A 128 -11.59 -6.00 -11.11
C GLY A 128 -10.78 -7.13 -11.71
N ASN A 129 -11.44 -8.09 -12.38
CA ASN A 129 -10.74 -9.15 -13.10
C ASN A 129 -9.85 -8.59 -14.20
N ARG A 130 -10.35 -7.63 -14.98
CA ARG A 130 -9.56 -6.93 -16.01
C ARG A 130 -8.37 -6.18 -15.40
N PHE A 131 -8.60 -5.50 -14.28
CA PHE A 131 -7.50 -4.84 -13.55
C PHE A 131 -6.41 -5.84 -13.17
N LEU A 132 -6.78 -7.00 -12.59
CA LEU A 132 -5.80 -8.01 -12.16
C LEU A 132 -5.07 -8.66 -13.33
N GLU A 133 -5.69 -8.79 -14.50
CA GLU A 133 -5.02 -9.25 -15.73
C GLU A 133 -3.92 -8.28 -16.18
N ALA A 134 -4.15 -6.98 -16.03
CA ALA A 134 -3.18 -5.95 -16.34
C ALA A 134 -2.13 -5.73 -15.22
N PHE A 135 -2.41 -6.21 -14.01
CA PHE A 135 -1.52 -6.10 -12.84
C PHE A 135 -0.48 -7.22 -12.85
N THR A 136 0.35 -7.23 -13.87
CA THR A 136 1.40 -8.22 -14.08
C THR A 136 2.52 -8.08 -13.05
N VAL A 137 3.37 -9.11 -12.95
CA VAL A 137 4.57 -9.05 -12.11
C VAL A 137 5.45 -7.86 -12.49
N ASP A 138 5.66 -7.64 -13.79
CA ASP A 138 6.50 -6.54 -14.29
C ASP A 138 5.93 -5.17 -13.92
N ASN A 139 4.62 -4.98 -14.05
CA ASN A 139 3.96 -3.72 -13.68
C ASN A 139 4.04 -3.48 -12.17
N PHE A 140 3.85 -4.51 -11.37
CA PHE A 140 3.99 -4.43 -9.91
C PHE A 140 5.43 -4.09 -9.51
N GLU A 141 6.42 -4.78 -10.08
CA GLU A 141 7.82 -4.51 -9.76
C GLU A 141 8.23 -3.09 -10.16
N SER A 142 7.75 -2.60 -11.31
CA SER A 142 8.02 -1.21 -11.74
C SER A 142 7.47 -0.20 -10.75
N ALA A 143 6.26 -0.42 -10.24
CA ALA A 143 5.65 0.45 -9.22
C ALA A 143 6.44 0.40 -7.90
N MET A 144 6.88 -0.79 -7.49
CA MET A 144 7.66 -0.95 -6.26
C MET A 144 9.07 -0.35 -6.35
N LYS A 145 9.70 -0.42 -7.51
CA LYS A 145 10.99 0.24 -7.80
C LYS A 145 10.86 1.77 -7.75
N PHE A 146 9.79 2.30 -8.30
CA PHE A 146 9.50 3.73 -8.21
C PHE A 146 9.32 4.17 -6.74
N TRP A 147 8.61 3.40 -5.95
CA TRP A 147 8.42 3.66 -4.53
C TRP A 147 9.74 3.60 -3.77
N GLU A 148 10.56 2.58 -4.03
CA GLU A 148 11.90 2.42 -3.45
C GLU A 148 12.80 3.61 -3.77
N ALA A 149 12.85 4.01 -5.05
CA ALA A 149 13.63 5.17 -5.50
C ALA A 149 13.15 6.47 -4.85
N SER A 150 11.83 6.64 -4.73
CA SER A 150 11.22 7.84 -4.13
C SER A 150 11.57 7.97 -2.64
N MET A 151 11.50 6.89 -1.89
CA MET A 151 11.85 6.89 -0.47
C MET A 151 13.34 7.13 -0.25
N ASN A 152 14.21 6.48 -1.00
CA ASN A 152 15.65 6.68 -0.93
C ASN A 152 16.05 8.12 -1.29
N TYR A 153 15.45 8.68 -2.32
CA TYR A 153 15.70 10.06 -2.72
C TYR A 153 15.28 11.05 -1.63
N TYR A 154 14.12 10.84 -1.04
CA TYR A 154 13.65 11.67 0.08
C TYR A 154 14.56 11.58 1.29
N LEU A 155 15.02 10.38 1.66
CA LEU A 155 15.92 10.16 2.78
C LEU A 155 17.27 10.83 2.58
N GLU A 156 17.74 10.91 1.34
CA GLU A 156 19.01 11.57 0.98
C GLU A 156 18.87 13.10 0.88
N THR A 157 17.80 13.59 0.29
CA THR A 157 17.67 15.00 -0.11
C THR A 157 16.63 15.80 0.68
N GLY A 158 15.69 15.14 1.36
CA GLY A 158 14.54 15.76 1.98
C GLY A 158 13.47 16.23 0.99
N LYS A 159 13.54 15.80 -0.28
CA LYS A 159 12.65 16.22 -1.36
C LYS A 159 12.03 15.01 -2.04
N LYS A 160 10.90 15.25 -2.72
CA LYS A 160 10.31 14.26 -3.64
C LYS A 160 11.17 14.09 -4.88
N LEU A 161 11.17 12.85 -5.38
CA LEU A 161 11.79 12.50 -6.66
C LEU A 161 11.02 13.13 -7.83
#